data_a98ca5c962279a948d8434bbedab29d8
#
_entry.id   a98ca5c962279a948d8434bbedab29d8
#
_cell.length_a   1.000
_cell.length_b   1.000
_cell.length_c   1.000
_cell.angle_alpha   90.00
_cell.angle_beta   90.00
_cell.angle_gamma   90.00
#
_symmetry.space_group_name_H-M   'P 1'
#
loop_
_entity.id
_entity.type
_entity.pdbx_description
1 polymer ?
#
loop_
_entity_poly.entity_id
_entity_poly.type
_entity_poly.pdbx_seq_one_letter_code
_entity_poly.pdbx_strand_id
1 'polypeptide(L)'
;MKILGKCLVAATLLAASAALLALPQWAASNSQDMAGMQHGNDPDEPTPAFHAKPPAPADALPPTMEPSLFQEIGIFNAYAVAGRIKKVLYQQPCYCHCDKSQGHGSLLDCFASRHGSGCNICMSEAFYAYEQTHKGKTPTQIREGILKGEWQKVDLAKYSKAYLPPVNTPTAH
;
A
#
# COMPACT_ATOMS: atom_id res chain seq x y z
N MET A 1 -88.41 24.77 -11.00
CA MET A 1 -87.99 25.64 -9.89
C MET A 1 -86.63 25.18 -9.46
N LYS A 2 -85.57 25.90 -9.84
CA LYS A 2 -84.67 26.73 -9.05
C LYS A 2 -84.05 25.89 -7.91
N ILE A 3 -82.70 25.68 -7.85
CA ILE A 3 -81.76 26.67 -7.35
C ILE A 3 -80.36 26.27 -7.75
N LEU A 4 -79.59 27.25 -8.19
CA LEU A 4 -78.12 27.26 -8.35
C LEU A 4 -77.41 26.94 -7.03
N GLY A 5 -76.41 26.05 -7.07
CA GLY A 5 -75.40 25.89 -6.04
C GLY A 5 -74.00 26.06 -6.66
N LYS A 6 -73.40 27.19 -6.36
CA LYS A 6 -72.06 27.53 -6.82
C LYS A 6 -71.02 26.62 -6.12
N CYS A 7 -70.34 25.78 -6.88
CA CYS A 7 -69.13 25.11 -6.39
C CYS A 7 -67.96 26.07 -6.43
N LEU A 8 -67.52 26.49 -5.26
CA LEU A 8 -66.22 27.11 -5.05
C LEU A 8 -65.12 26.02 -5.10
N VAL A 9 -64.38 26.03 -6.16
CA VAL A 9 -63.13 25.21 -6.25
C VAL A 9 -62.07 25.92 -5.47
N ALA A 10 -61.79 25.43 -4.26
CA ALA A 10 -60.62 25.83 -3.50
C ALA A 10 -59.39 25.13 -4.09
N ALA A 11 -58.60 25.87 -4.80
CA ALA A 11 -57.28 25.41 -5.24
C ALA A 11 -56.33 25.39 -4.05
N THR A 12 -56.10 24.23 -3.46
CA THR A 12 -55.01 24.03 -2.48
C THR A 12 -53.70 23.84 -3.22
N LEU A 13 -52.89 24.87 -3.23
CA LEU A 13 -51.47 24.81 -3.64
C LEU A 13 -50.68 23.96 -2.62
N LEU A 14 -50.39 22.72 -2.99
CA LEU A 14 -49.45 21.88 -2.30
C LEU A 14 -48.04 22.40 -2.63
N ALA A 15 -47.48 23.20 -1.73
CA ALA A 15 -46.05 23.53 -1.72
C ALA A 15 -45.27 22.25 -1.37
N ALA A 16 -44.77 21.55 -2.38
CA ALA A 16 -43.79 20.48 -2.20
C ALA A 16 -42.48 21.11 -1.75
N SER A 17 -42.26 21.12 -0.44
CA SER A 17 -40.95 21.45 0.15
C SER A 17 -39.99 20.33 -0.22
N ALA A 18 -39.18 20.51 -1.25
CA ALA A 18 -38.01 19.70 -1.54
C ALA A 18 -36.95 19.95 -0.44
N ALA A 19 -37.02 19.17 0.62
CA ALA A 19 -35.92 19.07 1.55
C ALA A 19 -34.77 18.38 0.80
N LEU A 20 -33.87 19.16 0.21
CA LEU A 20 -32.56 18.67 -0.18
C LEU A 20 -31.86 18.23 1.10
N LEU A 21 -31.82 16.93 1.31
CA LEU A 21 -30.91 16.32 2.27
C LEU A 21 -29.50 16.59 1.76
N ALA A 22 -28.89 17.65 2.27
CA ALA A 22 -27.47 17.91 2.11
C ALA A 22 -26.73 16.77 2.80
N LEU A 23 -26.35 15.75 2.06
CA LEU A 23 -25.40 14.76 2.53
C LEU A 23 -24.09 15.49 2.87
N PRO A 24 -23.52 15.24 4.03
CA PRO A 24 -22.30 15.90 4.43
C PRO A 24 -21.20 15.59 3.40
N GLN A 25 -20.62 16.62 2.81
CA GLN A 25 -19.61 16.54 1.74
C GLN A 25 -18.26 15.91 2.19
N TRP A 26 -18.14 15.55 3.45
CA TRP A 26 -16.94 14.86 3.95
C TRP A 26 -16.76 13.45 3.36
N ALA A 27 -17.84 12.82 2.87
CA ALA A 27 -17.77 11.49 2.23
C ALA A 27 -17.18 11.50 0.80
N ALA A 28 -17.11 12.67 0.17
CA ALA A 28 -16.60 12.80 -1.20
C ALA A 28 -15.10 13.13 -1.28
N SER A 29 -14.50 13.59 -0.18
CA SER A 29 -13.10 14.05 -0.17
C SER A 29 -12.08 12.90 -0.12
N ASN A 30 -12.47 11.70 0.29
CA ASN A 30 -11.52 10.59 0.48
C ASN A 30 -11.12 9.87 -0.82
N SER A 31 -11.82 10.11 -1.93
CA SER A 31 -11.48 9.43 -3.20
C SER A 31 -10.46 10.21 -4.04
N GLN A 32 -10.25 11.49 -3.75
CA GLN A 32 -9.31 12.33 -4.51
C GLN A 32 -7.91 12.35 -3.90
N ASP A 33 -7.80 12.16 -2.57
CA ASP A 33 -6.48 12.13 -1.90
C ASP A 33 -5.68 10.85 -2.22
N MET A 34 -6.35 9.75 -2.60
CA MET A 34 -5.67 8.52 -3.00
C MET A 34 -5.18 8.56 -4.45
N ALA A 35 -5.67 9.47 -5.29
CA ALA A 35 -5.21 9.65 -6.66
C ALA A 35 -3.86 10.39 -6.75
N GLY A 36 -3.46 11.11 -5.68
CA GLY A 36 -2.18 11.80 -5.59
C GLY A 36 -1.00 10.92 -5.18
N MET A 37 -1.23 9.66 -4.79
CA MET A 37 -0.17 8.71 -4.43
C MET A 37 0.24 7.77 -5.58
N GLN A 38 -0.01 8.15 -6.81
CA GLN A 38 0.59 7.48 -7.97
C GLN A 38 2.04 7.96 -8.17
N HIS A 39 2.86 7.85 -7.12
CA HIS A 39 4.30 7.93 -7.24
C HIS A 39 4.81 6.58 -7.76
N GLY A 40 4.67 6.37 -9.02
CA GLY A 40 5.14 5.13 -9.61
C GLY A 40 5.84 5.43 -10.92
N ASN A 41 7.14 5.33 -10.91
CA ASN A 41 7.96 5.21 -12.10
C ASN A 41 7.76 6.33 -13.14
N ASP A 42 7.81 7.59 -12.69
CA ASP A 42 8.06 8.70 -13.60
C ASP A 42 9.44 8.46 -14.22
N PRO A 43 9.55 8.28 -15.55
CA PRO A 43 10.83 8.03 -16.21
C PRO A 43 11.83 9.16 -16.00
N ASP A 44 11.38 10.36 -15.66
CA ASP A 44 12.22 11.52 -15.39
C ASP A 44 12.62 11.64 -13.90
N GLU A 45 12.03 10.82 -13.01
CA GLU A 45 12.40 10.84 -11.61
C GLU A 45 13.59 9.92 -11.32
N PRO A 46 14.62 10.40 -10.57
CA PRO A 46 15.76 9.56 -10.20
C PRO A 46 15.32 8.31 -9.42
N THR A 47 15.91 7.17 -9.74
CA THR A 47 15.71 5.93 -8.98
C THR A 47 16.02 6.18 -7.50
N PRO A 48 15.13 5.81 -6.57
CA PRO A 48 15.39 5.92 -5.14
C PRO A 48 16.63 5.13 -4.70
N ALA A 49 17.18 5.47 -3.54
CA ALA A 49 18.39 4.83 -3.01
C ALA A 49 18.25 3.30 -2.87
N PHE A 50 19.29 2.57 -3.21
CA PHE A 50 19.42 1.13 -3.04
C PHE A 50 20.91 0.72 -3.03
N HIS A 51 21.19 -0.49 -2.55
CA HIS A 51 22.54 -1.05 -2.59
C HIS A 51 22.69 -2.01 -3.77
N ALA A 52 23.56 -1.70 -4.71
CA ALA A 52 23.76 -2.53 -5.92
C ALA A 52 24.39 -3.90 -5.61
N LYS A 53 25.12 -4.02 -4.51
CA LYS A 53 25.82 -5.24 -4.07
C LYS A 53 25.16 -5.79 -2.80
N PRO A 54 25.24 -7.11 -2.55
CA PRO A 54 24.81 -7.68 -1.28
C PRO A 54 25.63 -7.13 -0.12
N PRO A 55 25.08 -7.15 1.12
CA PRO A 55 25.84 -6.76 2.31
C PRO A 55 27.04 -7.69 2.50
N ALA A 56 28.15 -7.15 2.96
CA ALA A 56 29.37 -7.95 3.18
C ALA A 56 29.15 -9.02 4.27
N PRO A 57 28.84 -8.70 5.53
CA PRO A 57 28.40 -9.65 6.54
C PRO A 57 26.87 -9.66 6.70
N ALA A 58 26.29 -10.82 7.04
CA ALA A 58 24.84 -10.94 7.21
C ALA A 58 24.31 -10.16 8.43
N ASP A 59 25.11 -10.00 9.45
CA ASP A 59 24.83 -9.27 10.70
C ASP A 59 24.92 -7.76 10.56
N ALA A 60 25.47 -7.25 9.45
CA ALA A 60 25.54 -5.82 9.15
C ALA A 60 24.19 -5.23 8.69
N LEU A 61 23.17 -6.07 8.43
CA LEU A 61 21.86 -5.61 8.02
C LEU A 61 21.07 -5.02 9.21
N PRO A 62 20.34 -3.91 9.00
CA PRO A 62 19.47 -3.38 10.04
C PRO A 62 18.45 -4.43 10.50
N PRO A 63 18.10 -4.46 11.80
CA PRO A 63 17.03 -5.31 12.27
C PRO A 63 15.68 -4.82 11.69
N THR A 64 14.80 -5.74 11.35
CA THR A 64 13.40 -5.44 11.09
C THR A 64 12.62 -5.48 12.38
N MET A 65 11.53 -4.72 12.49
CA MET A 65 10.64 -4.84 13.64
C MET A 65 9.98 -6.23 13.66
N GLU A 66 9.68 -6.70 14.87
CA GLU A 66 8.98 -7.98 15.06
C GLU A 66 7.55 -7.90 14.52
N PRO A 67 7.11 -8.86 13.68
CA PRO A 67 5.77 -8.87 13.11
C PRO A 67 4.65 -8.87 14.15
N SER A 68 4.87 -9.51 15.32
CA SER A 68 3.92 -9.59 16.42
C SER A 68 3.54 -8.25 17.05
N LEU A 69 4.25 -7.18 16.72
CA LEU A 69 3.92 -5.81 17.13
C LEU A 69 2.74 -5.21 16.34
N PHE A 70 2.26 -5.92 15.30
CA PHE A 70 1.19 -5.46 14.42
C PHE A 70 0.00 -6.43 14.48
N GLN A 71 -1.19 -5.89 14.68
CA GLN A 71 -2.42 -6.69 14.77
C GLN A 71 -3.05 -6.97 13.40
N GLU A 72 -2.86 -6.06 12.45
CA GLU A 72 -3.36 -6.21 11.09
C GLU A 72 -2.54 -7.25 10.33
N ILE A 73 -3.21 -8.31 9.87
CA ILE A 73 -2.57 -9.45 9.20
C ILE A 73 -1.70 -9.03 8.02
N GLY A 74 -2.14 -8.06 7.22
CA GLY A 74 -1.37 -7.57 6.08
C GLY A 74 -0.05 -6.92 6.49
N ILE A 75 -0.06 -6.12 7.56
CA ILE A 75 1.13 -5.48 8.10
C ILE A 75 2.04 -6.52 8.77
N PHE A 76 1.47 -7.41 9.60
CA PHE A 76 2.21 -8.53 10.17
C PHE A 76 2.98 -9.30 9.07
N ASN A 77 2.29 -9.67 8.01
CA ASN A 77 2.88 -10.42 6.89
C ASN A 77 3.98 -9.62 6.17
N ALA A 78 3.81 -8.31 5.98
CA ALA A 78 4.82 -7.48 5.35
C ALA A 78 6.13 -7.45 6.16
N TYR A 79 6.04 -7.30 7.49
CA TYR A 79 7.21 -7.35 8.36
C TYR A 79 7.80 -8.76 8.47
N ALA A 80 6.97 -9.79 8.49
CA ALA A 80 7.43 -11.17 8.44
C ALA A 80 8.21 -11.48 7.14
N VAL A 81 7.70 -11.00 6.02
CA VAL A 81 8.39 -11.09 4.71
C VAL A 81 9.72 -10.34 4.76
N ALA A 82 9.71 -9.08 5.24
CA ALA A 82 10.91 -8.27 5.31
C ALA A 82 12.01 -8.95 6.14
N GLY A 83 11.65 -9.55 7.27
CA GLY A 83 12.59 -10.31 8.11
C GLY A 83 13.20 -11.52 7.39
N ARG A 84 12.43 -12.17 6.50
CA ARG A 84 12.87 -13.37 5.77
C ARG A 84 13.81 -13.09 4.61
N ILE A 85 13.61 -11.96 3.91
CA ILE A 85 14.34 -11.62 2.69
C ILE A 85 15.20 -10.36 2.82
N LYS A 86 15.72 -10.09 4.02
CA LYS A 86 16.53 -8.89 4.33
C LYS A 86 17.58 -8.58 3.27
N LYS A 87 18.39 -9.58 2.87
CA LYS A 87 19.46 -9.41 1.86
C LYS A 87 18.92 -8.99 0.50
N VAL A 88 17.70 -9.40 0.16
CA VAL A 88 17.04 -8.99 -1.07
C VAL A 88 16.56 -7.55 -0.96
N LEU A 89 15.83 -7.21 0.12
CA LEU A 89 15.28 -5.86 0.31
C LEU A 89 16.36 -4.79 0.46
N TYR A 90 17.52 -5.14 1.04
CA TYR A 90 18.69 -4.27 1.09
C TYR A 90 19.14 -3.78 -0.29
N GLN A 91 18.91 -4.58 -1.32
CA GLN A 91 19.30 -4.30 -2.69
C GLN A 91 18.17 -3.70 -3.53
N GLN A 92 17.03 -3.32 -2.93
CA GLN A 92 15.88 -2.77 -3.65
C GLN A 92 15.67 -1.29 -3.33
N PRO A 93 15.30 -0.46 -4.32
CA PRO A 93 14.80 0.89 -4.07
C PRO A 93 13.41 0.83 -3.45
N CYS A 94 12.95 1.95 -2.87
CA CYS A 94 11.58 2.13 -2.44
C CYS A 94 10.96 3.37 -3.09
N TYR A 95 9.96 3.17 -3.93
CA TYR A 95 9.30 4.23 -4.71
C TYR A 95 8.33 5.10 -3.88
N CYS A 96 8.27 4.95 -2.56
CA CYS A 96 7.69 5.98 -1.69
C CYS A 96 8.65 7.16 -1.44
N HIS A 97 9.86 7.12 -2.02
CA HIS A 97 10.91 8.15 -1.90
C HIS A 97 11.27 8.50 -0.45
N CYS A 98 11.22 7.51 0.43
CA CYS A 98 11.66 7.66 1.82
C CYS A 98 13.17 7.87 1.97
N ASP A 99 13.97 7.64 0.93
CA ASP A 99 15.35 8.08 0.83
C ASP A 99 15.50 9.60 0.98
N LYS A 100 14.58 10.37 0.40
CA LYS A 100 14.55 11.84 0.49
C LYS A 100 14.00 12.34 1.83
N SER A 101 12.96 11.68 2.37
CA SER A 101 12.22 12.16 3.54
C SER A 101 12.71 11.57 4.87
N GLN A 102 13.27 10.36 4.86
CA GLN A 102 13.69 9.60 6.04
C GLN A 102 15.18 9.21 6.00
N GLY A 103 15.87 9.46 4.89
CA GLY A 103 17.28 9.08 4.70
C GLY A 103 17.46 7.56 4.54
N HIS A 104 16.45 6.83 4.09
CA HIS A 104 16.54 5.39 3.87
C HIS A 104 17.51 5.06 2.71
N GLY A 105 18.40 4.09 2.92
CA GLY A 105 19.32 3.62 1.89
C GLY A 105 18.78 2.49 1.03
N SER A 106 17.64 1.91 1.43
CA SER A 106 17.01 0.79 0.73
C SER A 106 15.58 0.54 1.21
N LEU A 107 14.85 -0.32 0.51
CA LEU A 107 13.52 -0.80 0.94
C LEU A 107 13.57 -1.51 2.30
N LEU A 108 14.68 -2.15 2.68
CA LEU A 108 14.81 -2.81 3.99
C LEU A 108 14.61 -1.82 5.15
N ASP A 109 15.12 -0.60 5.02
CA ASP A 109 15.09 0.39 6.09
C ASP A 109 13.67 0.82 6.46
N CYS A 110 12.72 0.70 5.52
CA CYS A 110 11.30 0.95 5.79
C CYS A 110 10.73 0.01 6.87
N PHE A 111 11.31 -1.17 7.03
CA PHE A 111 10.88 -2.19 7.98
C PHE A 111 11.71 -2.21 9.27
N ALA A 112 12.73 -1.38 9.38
CA ALA A 112 13.47 -1.17 10.65
C ALA A 112 12.67 -0.32 11.65
N SER A 113 11.62 0.36 11.20
CA SER A 113 10.71 1.19 11.99
C SER A 113 9.25 0.92 11.63
N ARG A 114 8.31 1.67 12.22
CA ARG A 114 6.89 1.61 11.83
C ARG A 114 6.59 2.27 10.48
N HIS A 115 7.57 2.86 9.81
CA HIS A 115 7.35 3.53 8.52
C HIS A 115 6.66 2.62 7.49
N GLY A 116 7.16 1.40 7.32
CA GLY A 116 6.57 0.44 6.38
C GLY A 116 5.12 0.06 6.67
N SER A 117 4.65 0.16 7.94
CA SER A 117 3.27 -0.17 8.30
C SER A 117 2.24 0.86 7.82
N GLY A 118 2.66 2.08 7.58
CA GLY A 118 1.81 3.16 7.06
C GLY A 118 1.94 3.39 5.55
N CYS A 119 2.69 2.54 4.85
CA CYS A 119 3.02 2.77 3.44
C CYS A 119 2.67 1.56 2.57
N ASN A 120 1.61 1.67 1.78
CA ASN A 120 1.20 0.61 0.84
C ASN A 120 2.26 0.34 -0.23
N ILE A 121 3.03 1.35 -0.65
CA ILE A 121 4.12 1.19 -1.62
C ILE A 121 5.19 0.28 -1.04
N CYS A 122 5.70 0.57 0.16
CA CYS A 122 6.71 -0.27 0.82
C CYS A 122 6.23 -1.73 0.96
N MET A 123 4.97 -1.94 1.36
CA MET A 123 4.40 -3.28 1.52
C MET A 123 4.25 -3.99 0.17
N SER A 124 3.77 -3.31 -0.87
CA SER A 124 3.63 -3.89 -2.21
C SER A 124 4.98 -4.30 -2.79
N GLU A 125 6.00 -3.46 -2.65
CA GLU A 125 7.36 -3.77 -3.11
C GLU A 125 7.97 -4.95 -2.35
N ALA A 126 7.75 -5.03 -1.03
CA ALA A 126 8.23 -6.14 -0.22
C ALA A 126 7.56 -7.46 -0.61
N PHE A 127 6.23 -7.48 -0.82
CA PHE A 127 5.53 -8.67 -1.28
C PHE A 127 5.91 -9.05 -2.71
N TYR A 128 6.09 -8.08 -3.60
CA TYR A 128 6.63 -8.34 -4.93
C TYR A 128 8.01 -9.02 -4.85
N ALA A 129 8.93 -8.45 -4.09
CA ALA A 129 10.26 -9.00 -3.91
C ALA A 129 10.21 -10.42 -3.33
N TYR A 130 9.32 -10.68 -2.37
CA TYR A 130 9.09 -11.99 -1.79
C TYR A 130 8.59 -13.00 -2.84
N GLU A 131 7.56 -12.65 -3.63
CA GLU A 131 7.05 -13.52 -4.69
C GLU A 131 8.11 -13.85 -5.73
N GLN A 132 8.90 -12.85 -6.14
CA GLN A 132 9.95 -13.08 -7.14
C GLN A 132 11.12 -13.89 -6.58
N THR A 133 11.45 -13.73 -5.29
CA THR A 133 12.44 -14.57 -4.60
C THR A 133 12.00 -16.04 -4.61
N HIS A 134 10.72 -16.33 -4.35
CA HIS A 134 10.18 -17.69 -4.42
C HIS A 134 10.15 -18.29 -5.83
N LYS A 135 10.16 -17.43 -6.85
CA LYS A 135 10.33 -17.85 -8.26
C LYS A 135 11.81 -18.01 -8.66
N GLY A 136 12.73 -17.90 -7.70
CA GLY A 136 14.17 -18.07 -7.93
C GLY A 136 14.85 -16.89 -8.61
N LYS A 137 14.22 -15.71 -8.64
CA LYS A 137 14.85 -14.53 -9.23
C LYS A 137 15.95 -13.95 -8.34
N THR A 138 17.01 -13.47 -8.98
CA THR A 138 18.10 -12.77 -8.29
C THR A 138 17.66 -11.37 -7.83
N PRO A 139 18.32 -10.78 -6.81
CA PRO A 139 18.01 -9.42 -6.38
C PRO A 139 18.08 -8.38 -7.52
N THR A 140 18.98 -8.55 -8.47
CA THR A 140 19.08 -7.67 -9.65
C THR A 140 17.83 -7.79 -10.54
N GLN A 141 17.37 -9.01 -10.84
CA GLN A 141 16.17 -9.23 -11.63
C GLN A 141 14.91 -8.71 -10.94
N ILE A 142 14.86 -8.82 -9.59
CA ILE A 142 13.78 -8.28 -8.77
C ILE A 142 13.78 -6.75 -8.87
N ARG A 143 14.94 -6.12 -8.76
CA ARG A 143 15.09 -4.67 -8.91
C ARG A 143 14.64 -4.18 -10.28
N GLU A 144 15.01 -4.87 -11.35
CA GLU A 144 14.55 -4.54 -12.71
C GLU A 144 13.01 -4.52 -12.81
N GLY A 145 12.34 -5.46 -12.15
CA GLY A 145 10.87 -5.48 -12.09
C GLY A 145 10.30 -4.33 -11.26
N ILE A 146 10.95 -3.98 -10.13
CA ILE A 146 10.55 -2.83 -9.31
C ILE A 146 10.70 -1.54 -10.13
N LEU A 147 11.81 -1.36 -10.83
CA LEU A 147 12.05 -0.23 -11.73
C LEU A 147 10.99 -0.11 -12.84
N LYS A 148 10.41 -1.22 -13.28
CA LYS A 148 9.32 -1.27 -14.27
C LYS A 148 7.93 -1.11 -13.66
N GLY A 149 7.82 -0.91 -12.34
CA GLY A 149 6.53 -0.78 -11.66
C GLY A 149 5.73 -2.07 -11.53
N GLU A 150 6.34 -3.24 -11.67
CA GLU A 150 5.63 -4.53 -11.58
C GLU A 150 5.01 -4.76 -10.19
N TRP A 151 5.57 -4.14 -9.15
CA TRP A 151 5.06 -4.17 -7.77
C TRP A 151 3.66 -3.55 -7.62
N GLN A 152 3.27 -2.64 -8.51
CA GLN A 152 1.94 -2.01 -8.49
C GLN A 152 0.81 -3.01 -8.75
N LYS A 153 1.13 -4.18 -9.31
CA LYS A 153 0.17 -5.26 -9.58
C LYS A 153 -0.06 -6.18 -8.39
N VAL A 154 0.64 -5.95 -7.27
CA VAL A 154 0.47 -6.74 -6.04
C VAL A 154 -0.87 -6.44 -5.40
N ASP A 155 -1.68 -7.47 -5.22
CA ASP A 155 -2.93 -7.40 -4.47
C ASP A 155 -2.65 -7.51 -2.96
N LEU A 156 -2.61 -6.38 -2.26
CA LEU A 156 -2.42 -6.34 -0.80
C LEU A 156 -3.53 -7.07 -0.04
N ALA A 157 -4.76 -7.13 -0.57
CA ALA A 157 -5.86 -7.82 0.06
C ALA A 157 -5.61 -9.33 0.17
N LYS A 158 -4.86 -9.91 -0.74
CA LYS A 158 -4.40 -11.31 -0.69
C LYS A 158 -3.63 -11.60 0.61
N TYR A 159 -2.79 -10.65 1.03
CA TYR A 159 -1.92 -10.77 2.19
C TYR A 159 -2.58 -10.41 3.51
N SER A 160 -3.81 -9.89 3.47
CA SER A 160 -4.58 -9.51 4.66
C SER A 160 -5.56 -10.60 5.12
N LYS A 161 -5.67 -11.72 4.39
CA LYS A 161 -6.65 -12.79 4.67
C LYS A 161 -6.17 -13.82 5.69
N ALA A 162 -4.88 -14.13 5.69
CA ALA A 162 -4.29 -15.13 6.56
C ALA A 162 -2.81 -14.85 6.78
N TYR A 163 -2.27 -15.34 7.89
CA TYR A 163 -0.83 -15.29 8.15
C TYR A 163 -0.08 -16.15 7.12
N LEU A 164 1.02 -15.60 6.61
CA LEU A 164 1.91 -16.39 5.75
C LEU A 164 2.55 -17.53 6.54
N PRO A 165 2.62 -18.73 5.97
CA PRO A 165 3.24 -19.87 6.64
C PRO A 165 4.70 -19.53 6.99
N PRO A 166 5.23 -20.06 8.10
CA PRO A 166 6.66 -19.99 8.37
C PRO A 166 7.41 -20.61 7.17
N VAL A 167 8.45 -19.95 6.70
CA VAL A 167 9.30 -20.59 5.69
C VAL A 167 10.04 -21.72 6.39
N ASN A 168 9.78 -22.93 5.94
CA ASN A 168 10.72 -24.02 6.21
C ASN A 168 11.99 -23.65 5.45
N THR A 169 12.93 -22.99 6.14
CA THR A 169 14.27 -22.79 5.61
C THR A 169 14.82 -24.18 5.37
N PRO A 170 15.19 -24.58 4.13
CA PRO A 170 15.98 -25.77 3.98
C PRO A 170 17.23 -25.55 4.83
N THR A 171 17.41 -26.35 5.85
CA THR A 171 18.66 -26.42 6.60
C THR A 171 19.75 -26.65 5.55
N ALA A 172 20.60 -25.64 5.35
CA ALA A 172 21.81 -25.79 4.56
C ALA A 172 22.65 -26.88 5.25
N HIS A 173 22.72 -28.04 4.61
CA HIS A 173 23.68 -29.08 4.91
C HIS A 173 25.01 -28.73 4.29
#